data_3fbb1d02db22e401c04022a453c43e8b
#
_entry.id   3fbb1d02db22e401c04022a453c43e8b
#
_cell.length_a   1.000
_cell.length_b   1.000
_cell.length_c   1.000
_cell.angle_alpha   90.00
_cell.angle_beta   90.00
_cell.angle_gamma   90.00
#
_symmetry.space_group_name_H-M   'P 1'
#
loop_
_entity.id
_entity.type
_entity.pdbx_description
1 polymer ?
#
loop_
_entity_poly.entity_id
_entity_poly.type
_entity_poly.pdbx_seq_one_letter_code
_entity_poly.pdbx_strand_id
1 'polypeptide(L)'
;NPNVNREDVARNIARDANRFTIEPAKAISQDVLNAFIEAWKHIFNIVSIKGSNDSTELYRNCKETKDSALSRLLVHYRELFKKINGCPFASVIEEAITLMEKWTTIRDPKDFFVTITDAKESASALFDKCKSINLFVDDQFDMFKKVKKFLDENRDNFAFLPEDQKEVLVCLKAMNEDMEPWEHMPSYKKIMTNLNGRLNECKSSLIETIKTGYNKVFDELEEYAAGIKVDRDKFATRDTTILQKTNSNNFYALQANANVTDFYEEQMKLINEAVPKPPVSRPYPPAPEGNGVVKEPTVTPRTRRIVHLTTHTTHPIHSEEDIDLYLQQLKEQLMKYIGGNNDIIVS
;
A
#
# COMPACT_ATOMS: atom_id res chain seq x y z
N ASN A 1 -43.62 -2.12 34.28
CA ASN A 1 -43.12 -1.49 35.50
C ASN A 1 -41.58 -1.52 35.42
N PRO A 2 -40.89 -0.36 35.31
CA PRO A 2 -39.44 -0.31 35.13
C PRO A 2 -38.63 -0.78 36.33
N ASN A 3 -39.29 -1.07 37.44
CA ASN A 3 -38.64 -1.44 38.72
C ASN A 3 -38.89 -2.88 39.14
N VAL A 4 -39.28 -3.79 38.23
CA VAL A 4 -39.41 -5.19 38.56
C VAL A 4 -38.02 -5.78 38.69
N ASN A 5 -37.66 -6.17 39.91
CA ASN A 5 -36.40 -6.89 40.19
C ASN A 5 -36.40 -8.24 39.46
N ARG A 6 -35.26 -8.62 38.86
CA ARG A 6 -35.09 -9.89 38.16
C ARG A 6 -35.45 -11.09 39.02
N GLU A 7 -35.13 -11.03 40.33
CA GLU A 7 -35.46 -12.08 41.27
C GLU A 7 -36.96 -12.18 41.52
N ASP A 8 -37.71 -11.07 41.45
CA ASP A 8 -39.15 -11.09 41.60
C ASP A 8 -39.82 -11.66 40.36
N VAL A 9 -39.31 -11.36 39.15
CA VAL A 9 -39.76 -12.00 37.92
C VAL A 9 -39.49 -13.49 37.95
N ALA A 10 -38.29 -13.89 38.35
CA ALA A 10 -37.92 -15.29 38.49
C ALA A 10 -38.81 -16.05 39.50
N ARG A 11 -39.06 -15.45 40.68
CA ARG A 11 -39.95 -16.01 41.67
C ARG A 11 -41.37 -16.12 41.19
N ASN A 12 -41.90 -15.11 40.50
CA ASN A 12 -43.25 -15.13 39.99
C ASN A 12 -43.43 -16.17 38.91
N ILE A 13 -42.51 -16.32 37.96
CA ILE A 13 -42.56 -17.37 36.93
C ILE A 13 -42.40 -18.75 37.57
N ALA A 14 -41.51 -18.94 38.54
CA ALA A 14 -41.36 -20.20 39.26
C ALA A 14 -42.64 -20.55 40.06
N ARG A 15 -43.30 -19.55 40.68
CA ARG A 15 -44.58 -19.75 41.40
C ARG A 15 -45.72 -20.12 40.46
N ASP A 16 -45.77 -19.48 39.28
CA ASP A 16 -46.83 -19.65 38.29
C ASP A 16 -46.49 -20.76 37.27
N ALA A 17 -45.34 -21.42 37.38
CA ALA A 17 -44.88 -22.47 36.45
C ALA A 17 -45.85 -23.63 36.27
N ASN A 18 -46.70 -23.94 37.28
CA ASN A 18 -47.76 -24.94 37.16
C ASN A 18 -48.91 -24.50 36.25
N ARG A 19 -48.99 -23.23 35.89
CA ARG A 19 -50.00 -22.71 34.94
C ARG A 19 -49.56 -22.83 33.50
N PHE A 20 -48.23 -23.00 33.29
CA PHE A 20 -47.72 -23.29 31.97
C PHE A 20 -47.76 -24.76 31.74
N THR A 21 -48.39 -25.21 30.71
CA THR A 21 -48.34 -26.61 30.24
C THR A 21 -46.95 -26.87 29.61
N ILE A 22 -45.89 -26.76 30.45
CA ILE A 22 -44.56 -27.17 30.07
C ILE A 22 -44.44 -28.65 30.45
N GLU A 23 -44.36 -29.52 29.51
CA GLU A 23 -44.09 -30.91 29.71
C GLU A 23 -42.57 -31.18 29.93
N PRO A 24 -42.21 -31.94 30.98
CA PRO A 24 -43.09 -32.38 32.07
C PRO A 24 -43.43 -31.19 32.96
N ALA A 25 -44.64 -31.21 33.58
CA ALA A 25 -45.15 -30.19 34.49
C ALA A 25 -44.32 -30.06 35.80
N LYS A 26 -43.03 -29.91 35.67
CA LYS A 26 -42.11 -29.59 36.75
C LYS A 26 -41.98 -28.07 36.81
N ALA A 27 -42.05 -27.54 37.98
CA ALA A 27 -41.72 -26.13 38.21
C ALA A 27 -40.38 -25.82 37.57
N ILE A 28 -40.35 -24.79 36.74
CA ILE A 28 -39.08 -24.28 36.24
C ILE A 28 -38.31 -23.84 37.47
N SER A 29 -37.14 -24.45 37.71
CA SER A 29 -36.32 -24.10 38.86
C SER A 29 -35.89 -22.63 38.76
N GLN A 30 -35.71 -21.98 39.91
CA GLN A 30 -35.19 -20.63 39.98
C GLN A 30 -33.87 -20.49 39.23
N ASP A 31 -33.02 -21.51 39.29
CA ASP A 31 -31.70 -21.54 38.63
C ASP A 31 -31.82 -21.56 37.11
N VAL A 32 -32.75 -22.36 36.56
CA VAL A 32 -33.04 -22.38 35.13
C VAL A 32 -33.54 -21.04 34.63
N LEU A 33 -34.39 -20.41 35.42
CA LEU A 33 -34.93 -19.11 35.10
C LEU A 33 -33.88 -17.99 35.18
N ASN A 34 -33.02 -18.04 36.19
CA ASN A 34 -31.88 -17.13 36.29
C ASN A 34 -30.90 -17.32 35.12
N ALA A 35 -30.59 -18.55 34.75
CA ALA A 35 -29.76 -18.88 33.60
C ALA A 35 -30.37 -18.31 32.29
N PHE A 36 -31.69 -18.41 32.13
CA PHE A 36 -32.39 -17.79 30.98
C PHE A 36 -32.28 -16.27 31.00
N ILE A 37 -32.54 -15.62 32.12
CA ILE A 37 -32.43 -14.18 32.25
C ILE A 37 -31.00 -13.72 31.99
N GLU A 38 -30.00 -14.42 32.49
CA GLU A 38 -28.59 -14.12 32.22
C GLU A 38 -28.17 -14.34 30.76
N ALA A 39 -28.62 -15.41 30.12
CA ALA A 39 -28.39 -15.64 28.70
C ALA A 39 -29.05 -14.56 27.82
N TRP A 40 -30.23 -14.14 28.22
CA TRP A 40 -30.98 -13.12 27.46
C TRP A 40 -30.48 -11.70 27.69
N LYS A 41 -29.89 -11.42 28.84
CA LYS A 41 -29.34 -10.08 29.15
C LYS A 41 -28.29 -9.58 28.18
N HIS A 42 -27.54 -10.50 27.54
CA HIS A 42 -26.54 -10.15 26.51
C HIS A 42 -27.16 -9.95 25.13
N ILE A 43 -28.30 -10.57 24.86
CA ILE A 43 -28.97 -10.58 23.55
C ILE A 43 -30.18 -9.65 23.53
N PHE A 44 -30.89 -9.56 24.66
CA PHE A 44 -32.14 -8.81 24.78
C PHE A 44 -32.11 -7.92 26.00
N ASN A 45 -32.66 -6.72 25.84
CA ASN A 45 -32.92 -5.85 26.99
C ASN A 45 -34.21 -6.29 27.66
N ILE A 46 -34.15 -7.26 28.58
CA ILE A 46 -35.30 -7.82 29.31
C ILE A 46 -35.84 -6.82 30.38
N VAL A 47 -35.66 -5.54 30.21
CA VAL A 47 -35.92 -4.52 31.25
C VAL A 47 -37.42 -4.21 31.40
N SER A 48 -38.30 -4.72 30.57
CA SER A 48 -39.73 -4.36 30.64
C SER A 48 -40.68 -5.54 30.46
N ILE A 49 -40.51 -6.56 31.29
CA ILE A 49 -41.65 -7.50 31.48
C ILE A 49 -42.65 -6.76 32.36
N LYS A 50 -43.69 -6.24 31.78
CA LYS A 50 -44.85 -5.75 32.57
C LYS A 50 -45.36 -6.88 33.39
N GLY A 51 -45.29 -6.78 34.70
CA GLY A 51 -45.88 -7.76 35.59
C GLY A 51 -47.36 -7.89 35.32
N SER A 52 -47.72 -8.89 34.56
CA SER A 52 -49.09 -9.37 34.43
C SER A 52 -49.22 -10.59 35.32
N ASN A 53 -50.31 -10.71 36.04
CA ASN A 53 -50.63 -11.93 36.77
C ASN A 53 -51.01 -13.08 35.86
N ASP A 54 -51.06 -12.85 34.55
CA ASP A 54 -51.36 -13.85 33.54
C ASP A 54 -50.04 -14.32 32.87
N SER A 55 -49.73 -15.55 33.11
CA SER A 55 -48.55 -16.22 32.60
C SER A 55 -48.52 -16.27 31.06
N THR A 56 -49.63 -16.34 30.40
CA THR A 56 -49.77 -16.36 28.93
C THR A 56 -49.33 -15.03 28.34
N GLU A 57 -49.66 -13.93 29.00
CA GLU A 57 -49.27 -12.59 28.58
C GLU A 57 -47.77 -12.36 28.75
N LEU A 58 -47.16 -12.92 29.78
CA LEU A 58 -45.72 -12.88 30.01
C LEU A 58 -44.94 -13.56 28.87
N TYR A 59 -45.37 -14.73 28.43
CA TYR A 59 -44.79 -15.44 27.27
C TYR A 59 -44.92 -14.66 25.98
N ARG A 60 -46.08 -14.07 25.76
CA ARG A 60 -46.34 -13.24 24.58
C ARG A 60 -45.41 -12.03 24.54
N ASN A 61 -45.27 -11.34 25.68
CA ASN A 61 -44.38 -10.19 25.79
C ASN A 61 -42.91 -10.60 25.61
N CYS A 62 -42.47 -11.73 26.15
CA CYS A 62 -41.14 -12.27 25.93
C CYS A 62 -40.85 -12.53 24.44
N LYS A 63 -41.82 -13.14 23.74
CA LYS A 63 -41.71 -13.46 22.31
C LYS A 63 -41.62 -12.19 21.46
N GLU A 64 -42.47 -11.18 21.69
CA GLU A 64 -42.46 -9.91 20.98
C GLU A 64 -41.14 -9.14 21.21
N THR A 65 -40.65 -9.16 22.43
CA THR A 65 -39.34 -8.57 22.76
C THR A 65 -38.19 -9.30 22.08
N LYS A 66 -38.24 -10.62 22.02
CA LYS A 66 -37.28 -11.48 21.31
C LYS A 66 -37.24 -11.11 19.83
N ASP A 67 -38.37 -11.12 19.14
CA ASP A 67 -38.40 -10.89 17.71
C ASP A 67 -37.91 -9.48 17.35
N SER A 68 -38.28 -8.48 18.13
CA SER A 68 -37.82 -7.11 17.98
C SER A 68 -36.31 -6.95 18.21
N ALA A 69 -35.79 -7.58 19.27
CA ALA A 69 -34.37 -7.53 19.60
C ALA A 69 -33.49 -8.26 18.58
N LEU A 70 -33.90 -9.46 18.14
CA LEU A 70 -33.20 -10.24 17.13
C LEU A 70 -33.18 -9.50 15.78
N SER A 71 -34.31 -8.91 15.38
CA SER A 71 -34.38 -8.15 14.12
C SER A 71 -33.40 -6.98 14.12
N ARG A 72 -33.32 -6.23 15.23
CA ARG A 72 -32.40 -5.10 15.38
C ARG A 72 -30.93 -5.56 15.36
N LEU A 73 -30.60 -6.63 16.08
CA LEU A 73 -29.24 -7.19 16.08
C LEU A 73 -28.84 -7.73 14.71
N LEU A 74 -29.74 -8.40 14.01
CA LEU A 74 -29.49 -8.89 12.66
C LEU A 74 -29.19 -7.76 11.67
N VAL A 75 -29.94 -6.65 11.73
CA VAL A 75 -29.64 -5.48 10.91
C VAL A 75 -28.25 -4.97 11.23
N HIS A 76 -27.93 -4.77 12.51
CA HIS A 76 -26.62 -4.29 12.93
C HIS A 76 -25.46 -5.21 12.47
N TYR A 77 -25.56 -6.51 12.69
CA TYR A 77 -24.49 -7.44 12.31
C TYR A 77 -24.38 -7.63 10.79
N ARG A 78 -25.45 -7.53 10.04
CA ARG A 78 -25.40 -7.52 8.58
C ARG A 78 -24.69 -6.29 8.03
N GLU A 79 -24.90 -5.13 8.64
CA GLU A 79 -24.16 -3.92 8.30
C GLU A 79 -22.69 -4.01 8.68
N LEU A 80 -22.38 -4.55 9.87
CA LEU A 80 -21.02 -4.81 10.31
C LEU A 80 -20.31 -5.77 9.35
N PHE A 81 -20.96 -6.87 8.97
CA PHE A 81 -20.45 -7.85 8.00
C PHE A 81 -20.10 -7.19 6.65
N LYS A 82 -20.95 -6.30 6.15
CA LYS A 82 -20.67 -5.58 4.89
C LYS A 82 -19.38 -4.74 5.00
N LYS A 83 -19.15 -4.10 6.15
CA LYS A 83 -17.93 -3.29 6.37
C LYS A 83 -16.64 -4.10 6.37
N ILE A 84 -16.70 -5.35 6.88
CA ILE A 84 -15.53 -6.22 7.07
C ILE A 84 -15.47 -7.38 6.06
N ASN A 85 -16.32 -7.35 5.06
CA ASN A 85 -16.34 -8.40 4.03
C ASN A 85 -14.96 -8.56 3.38
N GLY A 86 -14.50 -9.80 3.28
CA GLY A 86 -13.16 -10.14 2.80
C GLY A 86 -12.07 -10.14 3.89
N CYS A 87 -12.42 -9.79 5.15
CA CYS A 87 -11.52 -10.00 6.28
C CYS A 87 -11.71 -11.42 6.85
N PRO A 88 -10.65 -12.09 7.36
CA PRO A 88 -10.77 -13.45 7.90
C PRO A 88 -11.75 -13.54 9.06
N PHE A 89 -11.79 -12.55 9.94
CA PHE A 89 -12.69 -12.49 11.10
C PHE A 89 -14.16 -12.19 10.73
N ALA A 90 -14.48 -11.92 9.46
CA ALA A 90 -15.86 -11.74 9.02
C ALA A 90 -16.71 -13.01 9.21
N SER A 91 -16.08 -14.18 9.16
CA SER A 91 -16.75 -15.48 9.40
C SER A 91 -17.40 -15.57 10.79
N VAL A 92 -16.82 -14.89 11.80
CA VAL A 92 -17.39 -14.85 13.17
C VAL A 92 -18.74 -14.10 13.16
N ILE A 93 -18.83 -13.00 12.45
CA ILE A 93 -20.09 -12.23 12.31
C ILE A 93 -21.12 -13.02 11.48
N GLU A 94 -20.67 -13.71 10.45
CA GLU A 94 -21.54 -14.56 9.62
C GLU A 94 -22.13 -15.73 10.45
N GLU A 95 -21.32 -16.35 11.31
CA GLU A 95 -21.78 -17.38 12.24
C GLU A 95 -22.85 -16.82 13.20
N ALA A 96 -22.61 -15.63 13.77
CA ALA A 96 -23.56 -14.96 14.64
C ALA A 96 -24.88 -14.61 13.91
N ILE A 97 -24.82 -14.14 12.67
CA ILE A 97 -26.00 -13.90 11.84
C ILE A 97 -26.77 -15.21 11.65
N THR A 98 -26.09 -16.28 11.24
CA THR A 98 -26.70 -17.59 11.01
C THR A 98 -27.37 -18.12 12.28
N LEU A 99 -26.72 -17.99 13.43
CA LEU A 99 -27.29 -18.41 14.71
C LEU A 99 -28.54 -17.59 15.06
N MET A 100 -28.51 -16.29 14.89
CA MET A 100 -29.66 -15.42 15.16
C MET A 100 -30.81 -15.70 14.18
N GLU A 101 -30.53 -15.93 12.89
CA GLU A 101 -31.53 -16.31 11.90
C GLU A 101 -32.23 -17.62 12.30
N LYS A 102 -31.45 -18.63 12.72
CA LYS A 102 -32.00 -19.87 13.27
C LYS A 102 -32.91 -19.60 14.47
N TRP A 103 -32.53 -18.70 15.37
CA TRP A 103 -33.36 -18.36 16.53
C TRP A 103 -34.64 -17.61 16.16
N THR A 104 -34.64 -16.82 15.10
CA THR A 104 -35.90 -16.16 14.63
C THR A 104 -36.96 -17.16 14.14
N THR A 105 -36.53 -18.32 13.64
CA THR A 105 -37.46 -19.35 13.15
C THR A 105 -38.20 -20.13 14.25
N ILE A 106 -37.64 -20.13 15.49
CA ILE A 106 -38.21 -20.85 16.61
C ILE A 106 -39.43 -20.07 17.14
N ARG A 107 -40.62 -20.63 16.89
CA ARG A 107 -41.90 -19.99 17.26
C ARG A 107 -42.33 -20.35 18.67
N ASP A 108 -42.10 -21.59 19.09
CA ASP A 108 -42.48 -22.07 20.40
C ASP A 108 -41.55 -21.49 21.47
N PRO A 109 -42.07 -20.78 22.50
CA PRO A 109 -41.25 -20.24 23.58
C PRO A 109 -40.45 -21.28 24.36
N LYS A 110 -41.00 -22.49 24.51
CA LYS A 110 -40.35 -23.61 25.21
C LYS A 110 -39.13 -24.08 24.42
N ASP A 111 -39.30 -24.33 23.13
CA ASP A 111 -38.23 -24.78 22.24
C ASP A 111 -37.14 -23.73 22.15
N PHE A 112 -37.54 -22.46 22.07
CA PHE A 112 -36.59 -21.34 22.08
C PHE A 112 -35.78 -21.28 23.37
N PHE A 113 -36.45 -21.45 24.53
CA PHE A 113 -35.79 -21.46 25.83
C PHE A 113 -34.78 -22.60 25.97
N VAL A 114 -35.18 -23.82 25.59
CA VAL A 114 -34.25 -24.97 25.60
C VAL A 114 -33.07 -24.72 24.67
N THR A 115 -33.32 -24.30 23.46
CA THR A 115 -32.27 -24.05 22.46
C THR A 115 -31.22 -23.02 22.95
N ILE A 116 -31.65 -21.92 23.59
CA ILE A 116 -30.74 -20.92 24.11
C ILE A 116 -29.98 -21.43 25.33
N THR A 117 -30.67 -22.16 26.20
CA THR A 117 -30.02 -22.71 27.40
C THR A 117 -28.92 -23.70 27.00
N ASP A 118 -29.19 -24.58 26.06
CA ASP A 118 -28.22 -25.54 25.54
C ASP A 118 -27.04 -24.87 24.82
N ALA A 119 -27.29 -23.76 24.11
CA ALA A 119 -26.27 -23.00 23.38
C ALA A 119 -25.57 -21.90 24.22
N LYS A 120 -25.90 -21.75 25.51
CA LYS A 120 -25.52 -20.60 26.32
C LYS A 120 -24.03 -20.29 26.25
N GLU A 121 -23.17 -21.27 26.50
CA GLU A 121 -21.73 -21.07 26.58
C GLU A 121 -21.13 -20.72 25.19
N SER A 122 -21.52 -21.46 24.16
CA SER A 122 -21.04 -21.24 22.80
C SER A 122 -21.53 -19.90 22.23
N ALA A 123 -22.80 -19.57 22.46
CA ALA A 123 -23.36 -18.29 22.05
C ALA A 123 -22.72 -17.11 22.76
N SER A 124 -22.48 -17.21 24.09
CA SER A 124 -21.79 -16.16 24.84
C SER A 124 -20.39 -15.90 24.28
N ALA A 125 -19.60 -16.97 24.08
CA ALA A 125 -18.26 -16.85 23.51
C ALA A 125 -18.27 -16.24 22.10
N LEU A 126 -19.25 -16.61 21.26
CA LEU A 126 -19.42 -16.04 19.92
C LEU A 126 -19.74 -14.54 19.97
N PHE A 127 -20.71 -14.13 20.81
CA PHE A 127 -21.11 -12.73 20.92
C PHE A 127 -20.05 -11.86 21.60
N ASP A 128 -19.22 -12.41 22.49
CA ASP A 128 -18.07 -11.71 23.05
C ASP A 128 -17.04 -11.40 21.95
N LYS A 129 -16.77 -12.35 21.07
CA LYS A 129 -15.94 -12.09 19.87
C LYS A 129 -16.58 -11.05 18.95
N CYS A 130 -17.88 -11.14 18.69
CA CYS A 130 -18.59 -10.14 17.90
C CYS A 130 -18.48 -8.72 18.51
N LYS A 131 -18.52 -8.61 19.83
CA LYS A 131 -18.32 -7.36 20.54
C LYS A 131 -16.91 -6.80 20.34
N SER A 132 -15.88 -7.66 20.43
CA SER A 132 -14.49 -7.27 20.16
C SER A 132 -14.33 -6.78 18.72
N ILE A 133 -14.93 -7.50 17.75
CA ILE A 133 -14.92 -7.09 16.33
C ILE A 133 -15.61 -5.73 16.16
N ASN A 134 -16.78 -5.52 16.79
CA ASN A 134 -17.48 -4.24 16.66
C ASN A 134 -16.65 -3.08 17.21
N LEU A 135 -16.05 -3.22 18.39
CA LEU A 135 -15.15 -2.22 18.96
C LEU A 135 -13.94 -1.97 18.07
N PHE A 136 -13.36 -3.04 17.53
CA PHE A 136 -12.25 -2.91 16.59
C PHE A 136 -12.65 -2.14 15.33
N VAL A 137 -13.83 -2.42 14.78
CA VAL A 137 -14.33 -1.74 13.56
C VAL A 137 -14.59 -0.27 13.82
N ASP A 138 -15.12 0.08 14.98
CA ASP A 138 -15.40 1.46 15.33
C ASP A 138 -14.12 2.27 15.63
N ASP A 139 -13.12 1.65 16.29
CA ASP A 139 -11.98 2.38 16.82
C ASP A 139 -10.69 2.24 15.98
N GLN A 140 -10.46 1.08 15.35
CA GLN A 140 -9.13 0.72 14.83
C GLN A 140 -9.13 0.24 13.38
N PHE A 141 -10.26 -0.10 12.80
CA PHE A 141 -10.33 -0.74 11.48
C PHE A 141 -9.79 0.17 10.36
N ASP A 142 -10.01 1.46 10.46
CA ASP A 142 -9.43 2.40 9.48
C ASP A 142 -7.91 2.44 9.55
N MET A 143 -7.35 2.32 10.75
CA MET A 143 -5.90 2.20 10.91
C MET A 143 -5.39 0.85 10.36
N PHE A 144 -6.11 -0.24 10.60
CA PHE A 144 -5.78 -1.56 10.05
C PHE A 144 -5.73 -1.51 8.52
N LYS A 145 -6.76 -0.93 7.89
CA LYS A 145 -6.78 -0.71 6.42
C LYS A 145 -5.62 0.15 5.96
N LYS A 146 -5.29 1.20 6.71
CA LYS A 146 -4.18 2.11 6.39
C LYS A 146 -2.82 1.38 6.45
N VAL A 147 -2.59 0.53 7.45
CA VAL A 147 -1.36 -0.29 7.53
C VAL A 147 -1.28 -1.23 6.33
N LYS A 148 -2.34 -1.96 6.04
CA LYS A 148 -2.38 -2.89 4.90
C LYS A 148 -2.12 -2.16 3.58
N LYS A 149 -2.82 -1.05 3.35
CA LYS A 149 -2.63 -0.21 2.17
C LYS A 149 -1.19 0.29 2.04
N PHE A 150 -0.59 0.76 3.14
CA PHE A 150 0.81 1.19 3.16
C PHE A 150 1.77 0.08 2.74
N LEU A 151 1.58 -1.13 3.26
CA LEU A 151 2.42 -2.28 2.92
C LEU A 151 2.23 -2.72 1.45
N ASP A 152 0.99 -2.70 0.95
CA ASP A 152 0.68 -3.07 -0.43
C ASP A 152 1.20 -2.03 -1.44
N GLU A 153 1.00 -0.74 -1.18
CA GLU A 153 1.42 0.36 -2.07
C GLU A 153 2.95 0.50 -2.16
N ASN A 154 3.67 0.12 -1.10
CA ASN A 154 5.13 0.19 -1.08
C ASN A 154 5.82 -1.15 -1.36
N ARG A 155 5.08 -2.17 -1.81
CA ARG A 155 5.62 -3.52 -2.03
C ARG A 155 6.90 -3.51 -2.87
N ASP A 156 6.90 -2.77 -3.98
CA ASP A 156 8.04 -2.68 -4.88
C ASP A 156 9.20 -1.89 -4.26
N ASN A 157 8.89 -0.85 -3.48
CA ASN A 157 9.91 -0.05 -2.82
C ASN A 157 10.65 -0.84 -1.73
N PHE A 158 10.03 -1.84 -1.12
CA PHE A 158 10.69 -2.72 -0.14
C PHE A 158 11.81 -3.59 -0.75
N ALA A 159 11.90 -3.70 -2.08
CA ALA A 159 13.05 -4.33 -2.74
C ALA A 159 14.37 -3.56 -2.46
N PHE A 160 14.28 -2.28 -2.15
CA PHE A 160 15.43 -1.45 -1.74
C PHE A 160 15.80 -1.59 -0.26
N LEU A 161 15.03 -2.33 0.51
CA LEU A 161 15.24 -2.66 1.92
C LEU A 161 15.28 -4.20 2.10
N PRO A 162 16.33 -4.89 1.61
CA PRO A 162 16.34 -6.35 1.54
C PRO A 162 16.24 -7.03 2.91
N GLU A 163 16.72 -6.39 3.96
CA GLU A 163 16.61 -6.88 5.34
C GLU A 163 15.16 -6.90 5.84
N ASP A 164 14.33 -5.92 5.42
CA ASP A 164 12.96 -5.77 5.86
C ASP A 164 11.96 -6.49 4.97
N GLN A 165 12.32 -6.81 3.73
CA GLN A 165 11.41 -7.41 2.75
C GLN A 165 10.75 -8.69 3.27
N LYS A 166 11.50 -9.50 4.01
CA LYS A 166 10.97 -10.72 4.64
C LYS A 166 9.96 -10.40 5.74
N GLU A 167 10.25 -9.39 6.57
CA GLU A 167 9.34 -8.93 7.63
C GLU A 167 8.02 -8.40 7.06
N VAL A 168 8.10 -7.62 5.96
CA VAL A 168 6.92 -7.10 5.25
C VAL A 168 6.03 -8.23 4.74
N LEU A 169 6.61 -9.24 4.09
CA LEU A 169 5.86 -10.38 3.56
C LEU A 169 5.19 -11.19 4.68
N VAL A 170 5.91 -11.41 5.79
CA VAL A 170 5.37 -12.09 6.97
C VAL A 170 4.23 -11.27 7.59
N CYS A 171 4.39 -9.95 7.71
CA CYS A 171 3.37 -9.06 8.26
C CYS A 171 2.11 -9.04 7.38
N LEU A 172 2.26 -8.90 6.06
CA LEU A 172 1.13 -8.93 5.12
C LEU A 172 0.37 -10.26 5.19
N LYS A 173 1.10 -11.37 5.23
CA LYS A 173 0.49 -12.70 5.39
C LYS A 173 -0.26 -12.80 6.71
N ALA A 174 0.36 -12.39 7.82
CA ALA A 174 -0.25 -12.39 9.13
C ALA A 174 -1.55 -11.56 9.13
N MET A 175 -1.54 -10.33 8.61
CA MET A 175 -2.73 -9.48 8.54
C MET A 175 -3.86 -10.06 7.67
N ASN A 176 -3.53 -10.84 6.64
CA ASN A 176 -4.53 -11.48 5.78
C ASN A 176 -5.18 -12.72 6.42
N GLU A 177 -4.55 -13.31 7.42
CA GLU A 177 -5.00 -14.51 8.12
C GLU A 177 -5.46 -14.22 9.56
N ASP A 178 -5.34 -12.97 10.02
CA ASP A 178 -5.57 -12.58 11.40
C ASP A 178 -7.04 -12.62 11.78
N MET A 179 -7.38 -13.48 12.72
CA MET A 179 -8.74 -13.62 13.25
C MET A 179 -9.02 -12.68 14.44
N GLU A 180 -7.97 -12.10 15.04
CA GLU A 180 -8.05 -11.25 16.23
C GLU A 180 -7.17 -9.99 16.08
N PRO A 181 -7.36 -9.20 15.00
CA PRO A 181 -6.47 -8.09 14.67
C PRO A 181 -6.44 -6.99 15.74
N TRP A 182 -7.44 -6.90 16.61
CA TRP A 182 -7.44 -5.95 17.72
C TRP A 182 -6.33 -6.19 18.74
N GLU A 183 -5.92 -7.46 18.92
CA GLU A 183 -4.80 -7.82 19.78
C GLU A 183 -3.45 -7.43 19.18
N HIS A 184 -3.36 -7.44 17.85
CA HIS A 184 -2.10 -7.25 17.12
C HIS A 184 -1.89 -5.82 16.60
N MET A 185 -2.90 -4.93 16.65
CA MET A 185 -2.81 -3.57 16.13
C MET A 185 -1.62 -2.75 16.64
N PRO A 186 -1.20 -2.83 17.92
CA PRO A 186 0.00 -2.13 18.38
C PRO A 186 1.26 -2.55 17.62
N SER A 187 1.38 -3.86 17.35
CA SER A 187 2.49 -4.43 16.57
C SER A 187 2.48 -3.95 15.12
N TYR A 188 1.32 -4.02 14.46
CA TYR A 188 1.16 -3.56 13.08
C TYR A 188 1.48 -2.07 12.91
N LYS A 189 1.03 -1.23 13.84
CA LYS A 189 1.39 0.20 13.86
C LYS A 189 2.88 0.43 14.00
N LYS A 190 3.54 -0.32 14.89
CA LYS A 190 4.98 -0.23 15.11
C LYS A 190 5.76 -0.61 13.86
N ILE A 191 5.41 -1.72 13.21
CA ILE A 191 6.02 -2.17 11.96
C ILE A 191 5.85 -1.10 10.89
N MET A 192 4.63 -0.59 10.67
CA MET A 192 4.40 0.47 9.69
C MET A 192 5.26 1.71 9.96
N THR A 193 5.37 2.14 11.23
CA THR A 193 6.17 3.33 11.60
C THR A 193 7.64 3.13 11.30
N ASN A 194 8.19 1.97 11.67
CA ASN A 194 9.60 1.63 11.42
C ASN A 194 9.90 1.57 9.92
N LEU A 195 9.07 0.84 9.18
CA LEU A 195 9.24 0.70 7.72
C LEU A 195 9.10 2.03 6.99
N ASN A 196 8.14 2.87 7.40
CA ASN A 196 7.97 4.20 6.82
C ASN A 196 9.21 5.09 7.07
N GLY A 197 9.81 5.03 8.26
CA GLY A 197 11.07 5.71 8.56
C GLY A 197 12.18 5.27 7.60
N ARG A 198 12.41 3.97 7.47
CA ARG A 198 13.45 3.40 6.59
C ARG A 198 13.21 3.68 5.11
N LEU A 199 11.95 3.62 4.65
CA LEU A 199 11.62 4.03 3.27
C LEU A 199 11.92 5.51 3.01
N ASN A 200 11.61 6.39 3.97
CA ASN A 200 11.91 7.81 3.84
C ASN A 200 13.42 8.07 3.80
N GLU A 201 14.21 7.38 4.60
CA GLU A 201 15.68 7.46 4.58
C GLU A 201 16.24 7.00 3.22
N CYS A 202 15.78 5.84 2.72
CA CYS A 202 16.15 5.32 1.42
C CYS A 202 15.76 6.29 0.28
N LYS A 203 14.54 6.81 0.30
CA LYS A 203 14.07 7.81 -0.67
C LYS A 203 14.92 9.06 -0.64
N SER A 204 15.25 9.56 0.55
CA SER A 204 16.09 10.75 0.72
C SER A 204 17.50 10.54 0.15
N SER A 205 18.07 9.36 0.36
CA SER A 205 19.38 8.99 -0.20
C SER A 205 19.35 8.95 -1.74
N LEU A 206 18.30 8.36 -2.34
CA LEU A 206 18.14 8.34 -3.79
C LEU A 206 17.98 9.76 -4.37
N ILE A 207 17.17 10.59 -3.72
CA ILE A 207 16.99 12.00 -4.12
C ILE A 207 18.30 12.78 -4.04
N GLU A 208 19.08 12.57 -3.00
CA GLU A 208 20.38 13.25 -2.84
C GLU A 208 21.38 12.81 -3.92
N THR A 209 21.40 11.52 -4.26
CA THR A 209 22.19 10.99 -5.37
C THR A 209 21.81 11.66 -6.69
N ILE A 210 20.50 11.78 -6.98
CA ILE A 210 20.01 12.48 -8.18
C ILE A 210 20.46 13.93 -8.18
N LYS A 211 20.23 14.66 -7.08
CA LYS A 211 20.62 16.07 -6.97
C LYS A 211 22.12 16.27 -7.20
N THR A 212 22.93 15.45 -6.58
CA THR A 212 24.40 15.52 -6.72
C THR A 212 24.82 15.24 -8.16
N GLY A 213 24.28 14.20 -8.78
CA GLY A 213 24.55 13.87 -10.18
C GLY A 213 24.16 14.99 -11.15
N TYR A 214 22.92 15.49 -11.04
CA TYR A 214 22.45 16.57 -11.92
C TYR A 214 23.17 17.89 -11.66
N ASN A 215 23.49 18.27 -10.42
CA ASN A 215 24.27 19.47 -10.14
C ASN A 215 25.62 19.42 -10.82
N LYS A 216 26.33 18.29 -10.71
CA LYS A 216 27.62 18.10 -11.37
C LYS A 216 27.49 18.24 -12.90
N VAL A 217 26.49 17.60 -13.49
CA VAL A 217 26.22 17.69 -14.93
C VAL A 217 25.93 19.13 -15.35
N PHE A 218 25.10 19.85 -14.60
CA PHE A 218 24.82 21.25 -14.91
C PHE A 218 26.03 22.16 -14.77
N ASP A 219 26.89 21.93 -13.78
CA ASP A 219 28.15 22.68 -13.66
C ASP A 219 29.02 22.49 -14.90
N GLU A 220 29.17 21.25 -15.39
CA GLU A 220 29.92 20.93 -16.60
C GLU A 220 29.30 21.54 -17.86
N LEU A 221 27.94 21.46 -18.02
CA LEU A 221 27.22 22.02 -19.15
C LEU A 221 27.31 23.55 -19.18
N GLU A 222 27.17 24.21 -18.04
CA GLU A 222 27.23 25.67 -17.91
C GLU A 222 28.63 26.18 -18.21
N GLU A 223 29.67 25.50 -17.70
CA GLU A 223 31.07 25.82 -18.01
C GLU A 223 31.38 25.66 -19.51
N TYR A 224 30.94 24.55 -20.10
CA TYR A 224 31.13 24.30 -21.53
C TYR A 224 30.41 25.34 -22.39
N ALA A 225 29.13 25.61 -22.11
CA ALA A 225 28.30 26.59 -22.86
C ALA A 225 28.92 27.99 -22.78
N ALA A 226 29.42 28.39 -21.60
CA ALA A 226 30.11 29.67 -21.41
C ALA A 226 31.37 29.73 -22.25
N GLY A 227 32.19 28.68 -22.31
CA GLY A 227 33.39 28.58 -23.13
C GLY A 227 33.17 28.80 -24.61
N ILE A 228 32.02 28.33 -25.15
CA ILE A 228 31.65 28.46 -26.55
C ILE A 228 30.62 29.58 -26.84
N LYS A 229 30.32 30.41 -25.81
CA LYS A 229 29.41 31.55 -25.87
C LYS A 229 27.97 31.20 -26.32
N VAL A 230 27.42 30.10 -25.82
CA VAL A 230 26.03 29.71 -25.99
C VAL A 230 25.22 30.19 -24.78
N ASP A 231 24.05 30.80 -25.07
CA ASP A 231 23.19 31.34 -24.03
C ASP A 231 22.54 30.26 -23.19
N ARG A 232 22.34 30.54 -21.90
CA ARG A 232 21.80 29.59 -20.89
C ARG A 232 20.38 29.11 -21.22
N ASP A 233 19.61 29.87 -21.98
CA ASP A 233 18.23 29.52 -22.38
C ASP A 233 18.16 28.45 -23.49
N LYS A 234 19.28 28.02 -24.05
CA LYS A 234 19.36 27.00 -25.11
C LYS A 234 19.34 25.58 -24.61
N PHE A 235 19.47 25.35 -23.31
CA PHE A 235 19.43 24.02 -22.69
C PHE A 235 18.61 24.02 -21.40
N ALA A 236 18.37 22.85 -20.83
CA ALA A 236 17.45 22.65 -19.71
C ALA A 236 17.79 23.52 -18.48
N THR A 237 16.79 23.86 -17.69
CA THR A 237 16.94 24.62 -16.46
C THR A 237 17.18 23.67 -15.29
N ARG A 238 18.23 23.96 -14.47
CA ARG A 238 18.70 23.13 -13.36
C ARG A 238 17.57 22.76 -12.38
N ASP A 239 16.94 23.76 -11.77
CA ASP A 239 15.95 23.56 -10.70
C ASP A 239 14.72 22.78 -11.17
N THR A 240 14.19 23.11 -12.36
CA THR A 240 13.02 22.42 -12.91
C THR A 240 13.33 20.97 -13.25
N THR A 241 14.52 20.71 -13.81
CA THR A 241 14.97 19.36 -14.14
C THR A 241 15.14 18.51 -12.88
N ILE A 242 15.85 19.01 -11.88
CA ILE A 242 16.05 18.31 -10.62
C ILE A 242 14.72 18.04 -9.93
N LEU A 243 13.82 19.02 -9.90
CA LEU A 243 12.48 18.86 -9.33
C LEU A 243 11.70 17.73 -10.06
N GLN A 244 11.69 17.72 -11.38
CA GLN A 244 11.03 16.68 -12.17
C GLN A 244 11.62 15.29 -11.91
N LYS A 245 12.94 15.17 -11.87
CA LYS A 245 13.65 13.91 -11.69
C LYS A 245 13.55 13.36 -10.27
N THR A 246 13.31 14.22 -9.28
CA THR A 246 13.12 13.81 -7.87
C THR A 246 11.67 13.62 -7.47
N ASN A 247 10.70 14.02 -8.29
CA ASN A 247 9.27 13.93 -8.00
C ASN A 247 8.71 12.55 -8.35
N SER A 248 9.09 11.54 -7.59
CA SER A 248 8.54 10.18 -7.70
C SER A 248 8.42 9.51 -6.32
N ASN A 249 7.40 8.65 -6.17
CA ASN A 249 7.27 7.75 -5.04
C ASN A 249 7.73 6.33 -5.37
N ASN A 250 8.06 6.05 -6.62
CA ASN A 250 8.61 4.77 -7.07
C ASN A 250 10.13 4.83 -7.03
N PHE A 251 10.77 3.96 -6.25
CA PHE A 251 12.21 3.97 -6.05
C PHE A 251 12.99 3.48 -7.28
N TYR A 252 12.41 2.59 -8.08
CA TYR A 252 13.01 2.20 -9.37
C TYR A 252 13.07 3.38 -10.34
N ALA A 253 12.02 4.21 -10.36
CA ALA A 253 12.03 5.43 -11.16
C ALA A 253 13.07 6.45 -10.65
N LEU A 254 13.21 6.61 -9.33
CA LEU A 254 14.26 7.44 -8.75
C LEU A 254 15.65 6.88 -9.08
N GLN A 255 15.85 5.59 -8.95
CA GLN A 255 17.12 4.95 -9.29
C GLN A 255 17.47 5.12 -10.78
N ALA A 256 16.51 4.94 -11.68
CA ALA A 256 16.70 5.20 -13.11
C ALA A 256 17.04 6.66 -13.38
N ASN A 257 16.40 7.60 -12.69
CA ASN A 257 16.69 9.03 -12.80
C ASN A 257 18.06 9.42 -12.25
N ALA A 258 18.72 8.60 -11.43
CA ALA A 258 20.07 8.83 -10.96
C ALA A 258 21.12 8.63 -12.08
N ASN A 259 20.76 7.94 -13.17
CA ASN A 259 21.61 7.88 -14.35
C ASN A 259 21.46 9.18 -15.16
N VAL A 260 22.49 9.97 -15.20
CA VAL A 260 22.51 11.29 -15.83
C VAL A 260 23.08 11.29 -17.26
N THR A 261 23.56 10.14 -17.75
CA THR A 261 24.34 10.02 -18.99
C THR A 261 23.53 10.49 -20.20
N ASP A 262 22.34 9.92 -20.39
CA ASP A 262 21.48 10.26 -21.55
C ASP A 262 21.08 11.74 -21.52
N PHE A 263 20.81 12.26 -20.31
CA PHE A 263 20.50 13.68 -20.14
C PHE A 263 21.68 14.57 -20.53
N TYR A 264 22.88 14.22 -20.07
CA TYR A 264 24.10 14.96 -20.42
C TYR A 264 24.31 14.99 -21.93
N GLU A 265 24.23 13.86 -22.61
CA GLU A 265 24.39 13.73 -24.06
C GLU A 265 23.36 14.58 -24.83
N GLU A 266 22.09 14.52 -24.41
CA GLU A 266 21.01 15.31 -25.00
C GLU A 266 21.29 16.82 -24.86
N GLN A 267 21.67 17.27 -23.66
CA GLN A 267 21.93 18.69 -23.43
C GLN A 267 23.19 19.16 -24.17
N MET A 268 24.25 18.36 -24.23
CA MET A 268 25.45 18.65 -25.02
C MET A 268 25.13 18.81 -26.52
N LYS A 269 24.23 17.98 -27.03
CA LYS A 269 23.77 18.10 -28.41
C LYS A 269 23.05 19.44 -28.64
N LEU A 270 22.13 19.83 -27.74
CA LEU A 270 21.42 21.12 -27.84
C LEU A 270 22.38 22.30 -27.79
N ILE A 271 23.35 22.28 -26.90
CA ILE A 271 24.38 23.33 -26.79
C ILE A 271 25.21 23.42 -28.06
N ASN A 272 25.64 22.30 -28.63
CA ASN A 272 26.41 22.27 -29.87
C ASN A 272 25.61 22.75 -31.11
N GLU A 273 24.32 22.44 -31.18
CA GLU A 273 23.43 22.93 -32.23
C GLU A 273 23.17 24.44 -32.14
N ALA A 274 23.23 25.00 -30.93
CA ALA A 274 23.04 26.42 -30.65
C ALA A 274 24.27 27.28 -30.91
N VAL A 275 25.45 26.69 -31.19
CA VAL A 275 26.67 27.46 -31.51
C VAL A 275 26.42 28.37 -32.70
N PRO A 276 26.68 29.69 -32.62
CA PRO A 276 26.52 30.61 -33.74
C PRO A 276 27.38 30.18 -34.93
N LYS A 277 26.75 29.87 -36.05
CA LYS A 277 27.50 29.59 -37.26
C LYS A 277 28.22 30.88 -37.69
N PRO A 278 29.51 30.82 -38.02
CA PRO A 278 30.21 32.00 -38.52
C PRO A 278 29.43 32.54 -39.73
N PRO A 279 29.33 33.89 -39.90
CA PRO A 279 28.66 34.48 -41.02
C PRO A 279 29.25 33.89 -42.30
N VAL A 280 28.40 33.33 -43.13
CA VAL A 280 28.78 32.86 -44.48
C VAL A 280 29.39 34.05 -45.18
N SER A 281 30.71 34.06 -45.36
CA SER A 281 31.39 35.08 -46.13
C SER A 281 30.76 35.07 -47.52
N ARG A 282 30.09 36.16 -47.89
CA ARG A 282 29.57 36.34 -49.23
C ARG A 282 30.70 36.09 -50.22
N PRO A 283 30.47 35.33 -51.32
CA PRO A 283 31.52 35.19 -52.32
C PRO A 283 31.91 36.56 -52.79
N TYR A 284 33.20 36.87 -52.69
CA TYR A 284 33.77 38.08 -53.31
C TYR A 284 33.41 38.07 -54.79
N PRO A 285 33.01 39.21 -55.38
CA PRO A 285 32.89 39.30 -56.83
C PRO A 285 34.23 38.91 -57.45
N PRO A 286 34.23 38.21 -58.57
CA PRO A 286 35.48 37.82 -59.26
C PRO A 286 36.33 39.01 -59.59
N ALA A 287 37.61 38.97 -59.07
CA ALA A 287 38.60 39.96 -59.45
C ALA A 287 39.02 39.76 -60.90
N PRO A 288 39.36 40.85 -61.61
CA PRO A 288 39.77 40.80 -63.04
C PRO A 288 41.04 39.95 -63.20
N GLU A 289 41.08 39.14 -64.23
CA GLU A 289 42.16 38.25 -64.61
C GLU A 289 43.49 38.99 -64.74
N GLY A 290 44.44 38.59 -63.89
CA GLY A 290 45.83 39.01 -63.99
C GLY A 290 46.74 37.82 -63.66
N ASN A 291 47.51 37.36 -64.63
CA ASN A 291 48.48 36.24 -64.55
C ASN A 291 49.44 36.34 -63.42
N GLY A 292 49.55 35.26 -62.60
CA GLY A 292 50.64 35.12 -61.69
C GLY A 292 50.46 33.88 -60.80
N VAL A 293 51.06 32.77 -61.19
CA VAL A 293 51.07 31.47 -60.45
C VAL A 293 51.94 31.63 -59.21
N VAL A 294 51.29 31.55 -58.00
CA VAL A 294 51.97 31.11 -56.76
C VAL A 294 51.09 30.07 -56.13
N LYS A 295 51.54 28.81 -56.17
CA LYS A 295 50.92 27.70 -55.41
C LYS A 295 51.32 27.83 -53.93
N GLU A 296 50.39 28.28 -53.09
CA GLU A 296 50.48 28.02 -51.66
C GLU A 296 49.95 26.62 -51.33
N PRO A 297 50.56 25.91 -50.38
CA PRO A 297 50.10 24.58 -50.01
C PRO A 297 48.76 24.69 -49.26
N THR A 298 47.74 24.06 -49.79
CA THR A 298 46.42 23.93 -49.18
C THR A 298 46.52 23.08 -47.94
N VAL A 299 46.55 23.71 -46.75
CA VAL A 299 46.35 23.01 -45.49
C VAL A 299 44.85 22.70 -45.39
N THR A 300 44.47 21.45 -45.64
CA THR A 300 43.15 20.92 -45.36
C THR A 300 42.91 20.97 -43.87
N PRO A 301 41.84 21.63 -43.37
CA PRO A 301 41.56 21.64 -41.93
C PRO A 301 41.25 20.22 -41.50
N ARG A 302 41.99 19.73 -40.46
CA ARG A 302 41.72 18.46 -39.79
C ARG A 302 40.36 18.56 -39.08
N THR A 303 39.43 17.67 -39.40
CA THR A 303 38.15 17.60 -38.76
C THR A 303 38.30 16.78 -37.48
N ARG A 304 38.03 17.36 -36.33
CA ARG A 304 37.99 16.65 -35.07
C ARG A 304 36.69 15.82 -35.00
N ARG A 305 36.80 14.52 -34.85
CA ARG A 305 35.66 13.61 -34.70
C ARG A 305 35.73 12.97 -33.30
N ILE A 306 34.71 13.22 -32.48
CA ILE A 306 34.55 12.55 -31.19
C ILE A 306 33.89 11.19 -31.49
N VAL A 307 34.53 10.11 -31.06
CA VAL A 307 34.01 8.74 -31.22
C VAL A 307 33.75 8.19 -29.84
N HIS A 308 32.47 7.98 -29.53
CA HIS A 308 32.08 7.23 -28.33
C HIS A 308 32.21 5.74 -28.61
N LEU A 309 33.05 5.07 -27.82
CA LEU A 309 33.23 3.64 -27.91
C LEU A 309 32.26 2.96 -26.94
N THR A 310 31.21 2.38 -27.49
CA THR A 310 30.30 1.53 -26.71
C THR A 310 30.69 0.07 -26.92
N THR A 311 31.29 -0.54 -25.92
CA THR A 311 31.50 -1.99 -25.90
C THR A 311 30.41 -2.61 -25.04
N HIS A 312 29.54 -3.37 -25.67
CA HIS A 312 28.60 -4.23 -24.95
C HIS A 312 29.28 -5.57 -24.67
N THR A 313 29.73 -5.77 -23.44
CA THR A 313 30.09 -7.12 -22.99
C THR A 313 28.79 -7.87 -22.71
N THR A 314 28.54 -8.94 -23.46
CA THR A 314 27.41 -9.87 -23.22
C THR A 314 27.66 -10.77 -22.01
N HIS A 315 28.86 -10.75 -21.43
CA HIS A 315 29.24 -11.52 -20.26
C HIS A 315 29.96 -10.65 -19.23
N PRO A 316 29.75 -10.89 -17.92
CA PRO A 316 30.49 -10.20 -16.88
C PRO A 316 31.99 -10.58 -16.96
N ILE A 317 32.87 -9.59 -16.73
CA ILE A 317 34.33 -9.77 -16.74
C ILE A 317 34.74 -10.46 -15.44
N HIS A 318 35.26 -11.66 -15.52
CA HIS A 318 35.67 -12.50 -14.38
C HIS A 318 37.13 -12.92 -14.38
N SER A 319 37.85 -12.72 -15.49
CA SER A 319 39.24 -13.14 -15.65
C SER A 319 40.09 -12.11 -16.41
N GLU A 320 41.39 -12.26 -16.34
CA GLU A 320 42.35 -11.46 -17.09
C GLU A 320 42.19 -11.67 -18.61
N GLU A 321 41.78 -12.86 -19.02
CA GLU A 321 41.47 -13.21 -20.41
C GLU A 321 40.24 -12.47 -20.94
N ASP A 322 39.23 -12.23 -20.08
CA ASP A 322 38.07 -11.43 -20.43
C ASP A 322 38.42 -9.97 -20.64
N ILE A 323 39.38 -9.45 -19.86
CA ILE A 323 39.91 -8.07 -20.01
C ILE A 323 40.66 -7.95 -21.33
N ASP A 324 41.49 -8.90 -21.69
CA ASP A 324 42.24 -8.89 -22.94
C ASP A 324 41.31 -8.95 -24.17
N LEU A 325 40.26 -9.75 -24.11
CA LEU A 325 39.24 -9.83 -25.15
C LEU A 325 38.49 -8.50 -25.30
N TYR A 326 38.17 -7.88 -24.20
CA TYR A 326 37.52 -6.56 -24.16
C TYR A 326 38.43 -5.49 -24.78
N LEU A 327 39.69 -5.44 -24.39
CA LEU A 327 40.67 -4.47 -24.91
C LEU A 327 40.91 -4.69 -26.41
N GLN A 328 40.91 -5.95 -26.89
CA GLN A 328 41.06 -6.28 -28.31
C GLN A 328 39.86 -5.76 -29.11
N GLN A 329 38.61 -5.91 -28.63
CA GLN A 329 37.43 -5.41 -29.28
C GLN A 329 37.44 -3.88 -29.34
N LEU A 330 37.87 -3.21 -28.25
CA LEU A 330 38.03 -1.77 -28.18
C LEU A 330 39.07 -1.27 -29.21
N LYS A 331 40.19 -1.95 -29.33
CA LYS A 331 41.22 -1.67 -30.32
C LYS A 331 40.72 -1.83 -31.74
N GLU A 332 39.96 -2.89 -32.05
CA GLU A 332 39.39 -3.11 -33.38
C GLU A 332 38.36 -2.03 -33.77
N GLN A 333 37.60 -1.54 -32.79
CA GLN A 333 36.67 -0.44 -33.02
C GLN A 333 37.43 0.87 -33.30
N LEU A 334 38.45 1.18 -32.52
CA LEU A 334 39.32 2.35 -32.74
C LEU A 334 40.01 2.30 -34.10
N MET A 335 40.50 1.16 -34.53
CA MET A 335 41.18 0.98 -35.82
C MET A 335 40.29 1.27 -37.02
N LYS A 336 38.95 1.12 -36.90
CA LYS A 336 37.99 1.48 -37.96
C LYS A 336 37.92 2.99 -38.22
N TYR A 337 38.32 3.79 -37.25
CA TYR A 337 38.27 5.24 -37.34
C TYR A 337 39.64 5.87 -37.63
N ILE A 338 40.74 5.10 -37.46
CA ILE A 338 42.13 5.50 -37.78
C ILE A 338 42.37 5.23 -39.27
N GLY A 339 41.88 6.12 -40.13
CA GLY A 339 42.12 5.91 -41.57
C GLY A 339 41.86 7.14 -42.39
N GLY A 340 41.59 8.25 -41.81
CA GLY A 340 41.36 9.51 -42.48
C GLY A 340 42.16 10.64 -41.80
N ASN A 341 42.16 11.79 -42.40
CA ASN A 341 42.86 12.98 -41.88
C ASN A 341 42.09 13.60 -40.68
N ASN A 342 41.70 12.72 -39.71
CA ASN A 342 40.87 13.07 -38.54
C ASN A 342 41.66 12.89 -37.26
N ASP A 343 41.60 13.85 -36.35
CA ASP A 343 42.00 13.68 -34.97
C ASP A 343 40.88 12.98 -34.19
N ILE A 344 41.17 11.84 -33.61
CA ILE A 344 40.22 11.06 -32.83
C ILE A 344 40.37 11.41 -31.37
N ILE A 345 39.32 11.86 -30.73
CA ILE A 345 39.20 12.04 -29.29
C ILE A 345 38.35 10.89 -28.75
N VAL A 346 38.93 10.06 -27.90
CA VAL A 346 38.23 8.98 -27.20
C VAL A 346 37.73 9.54 -25.88
N SER A 347 36.44 9.50 -25.66
CA SER A 347 35.83 9.87 -24.38
C SER A 347 35.05 8.69 -23.78
#